data_15daf364059f778c2b9065fc15373e23
#
_entry.id   15daf364059f778c2b9065fc15373e23
#
_cell.length_a   1.000
_cell.length_b   1.000
_cell.length_c   1.000
_cell.angle_alpha   90.00
_cell.angle_beta   90.00
_cell.angle_gamma   90.00
#
_symmetry.space_group_name_H-M   'P 1'
#
loop_
_entity.id
_entity.type
_entity.pdbx_description
1 polymer ?
#
loop_
_entity_poly.entity_id
_entity_poly.type
_entity_poly.pdbx_seq_one_letter_code
_entity_poly.pdbx_strand_id
1 'polypeptide(L)'
;MPVENMNAIVKIRAESPLQVESSLCSRFRCTKSQCAACAVVCPVPGAVRFVEQGVEITEACVACGACASACPNGALRPLEGDRRLAERIRDRVRPAAAFRIACTRAKGRADIVLPCLSRLTEAVVLEPIRGGAARVEFLDPGCSGCGLKKAAPQ
;
A
#
# COMPACT_ATOMS: atom_id res chain seq x y z
N MET A 1 -22.50 22.25 -38.36
CA MET A 1 -21.79 22.43 -37.10
C MET A 1 -20.96 21.19 -36.93
N PRO A 2 -19.62 21.20 -37.14
CA PRO A 2 -18.81 20.00 -36.88
C PRO A 2 -18.58 19.87 -35.38
N VAL A 3 -18.89 18.69 -34.86
CA VAL A 3 -18.51 18.26 -33.51
C VAL A 3 -17.01 18.00 -33.52
N GLU A 4 -16.25 18.92 -32.96
CA GLU A 4 -14.81 18.76 -32.78
C GLU A 4 -14.55 17.59 -31.86
N ASN A 5 -13.82 16.68 -32.43
CA ASN A 5 -13.31 15.45 -31.86
C ASN A 5 -12.34 15.78 -30.71
N MET A 6 -12.83 15.75 -29.47
CA MET A 6 -11.99 15.80 -28.29
C MET A 6 -11.29 14.47 -28.09
N ASN A 7 -10.34 14.17 -28.97
CA ASN A 7 -9.31 13.16 -28.71
C ASN A 7 -8.35 13.72 -27.65
N ALA A 8 -8.80 13.76 -26.40
CA ALA A 8 -7.90 13.86 -25.28
C ALA A 8 -7.01 12.61 -25.31
N ILE A 9 -5.77 12.80 -25.77
CA ILE A 9 -4.71 11.81 -25.66
C ILE A 9 -4.55 11.54 -24.17
N VAL A 10 -5.24 10.51 -23.69
CA VAL A 10 -4.92 9.89 -22.40
C VAL A 10 -3.49 9.37 -22.56
N LYS A 11 -2.51 10.15 -22.16
CA LYS A 11 -1.17 9.64 -21.90
C LYS A 11 -1.36 8.50 -20.93
N ILE A 12 -1.24 7.26 -21.39
CA ILE A 12 -1.09 6.08 -20.57
C ILE A 12 0.25 6.30 -19.86
N ARG A 13 0.22 6.97 -18.70
CA ARG A 13 1.32 6.96 -17.75
C ARG A 13 1.48 5.50 -17.36
N ALA A 14 2.71 5.00 -17.39
CA ALA A 14 3.05 3.73 -16.77
C ALA A 14 2.31 3.69 -15.43
N GLU A 15 1.46 2.69 -15.24
CA GLU A 15 0.49 2.67 -14.13
C GLU A 15 1.24 2.89 -12.82
N SER A 16 0.92 3.98 -12.13
CA SER A 16 1.49 4.25 -10.81
C SER A 16 1.19 3.02 -9.94
N PRO A 17 2.16 2.53 -9.16
CA PRO A 17 1.96 1.37 -8.28
C PRO A 17 0.91 1.61 -7.18
N LEU A 18 0.45 2.85 -7.07
CA LEU A 18 -0.60 3.29 -6.15
C LEU A 18 -1.62 4.15 -6.90
N GLN A 19 -2.89 3.89 -6.65
CA GLN A 19 -3.99 4.75 -7.06
C GLN A 19 -4.26 5.78 -5.98
N VAL A 20 -4.52 7.02 -6.38
CA VAL A 20 -4.91 8.11 -5.48
C VAL A 20 -6.38 8.43 -5.71
N GLU A 21 -7.21 8.20 -4.69
CA GLU A 21 -8.61 8.64 -4.64
C GLU A 21 -8.66 10.02 -3.98
N SER A 22 -8.55 11.07 -4.78
CA SER A 22 -8.46 12.45 -4.29
C SER A 22 -9.66 12.86 -3.44
N SER A 23 -10.86 12.36 -3.77
CA SER A 23 -12.09 12.67 -3.01
C SER A 23 -12.03 12.23 -1.54
N LEU A 24 -11.17 11.28 -1.20
CA LEU A 24 -10.94 10.82 0.16
C LEU A 24 -9.77 11.56 0.85
N CYS A 25 -8.93 12.26 0.09
CA CYS A 25 -7.77 12.94 0.64
C CYS A 25 -8.17 14.18 1.47
N SER A 26 -7.71 14.26 2.72
CA SER A 26 -7.99 15.42 3.58
C SER A 26 -7.52 16.74 2.96
N ARG A 27 -6.37 16.74 2.25
CA ARG A 27 -5.84 17.96 1.59
C ARG A 27 -6.70 18.41 0.42
N PHE A 28 -7.28 17.47 -0.32
CA PHE A 28 -8.22 17.78 -1.40
C PHE A 28 -9.54 18.31 -0.83
N ARG A 29 -10.04 17.67 0.22
CA ARG A 29 -11.33 18.03 0.83
C ARG A 29 -11.31 19.34 1.61
N CYS A 30 -10.14 19.74 2.10
CA CYS A 30 -9.97 20.95 2.90
C CYS A 30 -8.61 21.59 2.61
N THR A 31 -8.63 22.77 1.99
CA THR A 31 -7.42 23.53 1.63
C THR A 31 -6.56 23.94 2.84
N LYS A 32 -7.15 23.99 4.03
CA LYS A 32 -6.43 24.27 5.29
C LYS A 32 -5.80 23.02 5.92
N SER A 33 -6.03 21.83 5.34
CA SER A 33 -5.50 20.58 5.90
C SER A 33 -3.99 20.53 5.82
N GLN A 34 -3.35 20.23 6.94
CA GLN A 34 -1.91 19.99 7.06
C GLN A 34 -1.55 18.49 7.05
N CYS A 35 -2.50 17.63 6.66
CA CYS A 35 -2.27 16.18 6.65
C CYS A 35 -1.03 15.82 5.82
N ALA A 36 -0.09 15.10 6.42
CA ALA A 36 1.16 14.67 5.79
C ALA A 36 1.46 13.18 6.03
N ALA A 37 0.51 12.39 6.55
CA ALA A 37 0.72 11.01 6.98
C ALA A 37 1.44 10.16 5.91
N CYS A 38 1.02 10.24 4.66
CA CYS A 38 1.62 9.48 3.56
C CYS A 38 3.07 9.88 3.26
N ALA A 39 3.41 11.16 3.35
CA ALA A 39 4.78 11.64 3.11
C ALA A 39 5.71 11.36 4.30
N VAL A 40 5.18 11.43 5.53
CA VAL A 40 5.95 11.16 6.75
C VAL A 40 6.45 9.73 6.77
N VAL A 41 5.62 8.75 6.41
CA VAL A 41 6.01 7.34 6.42
C VAL A 41 6.74 6.89 5.16
N CYS A 42 6.77 7.72 4.11
CA CYS A 42 7.40 7.33 2.84
C CYS A 42 8.92 7.20 3.02
N PRO A 43 9.52 6.04 2.69
CA PRO A 43 10.95 5.83 2.80
C PRO A 43 11.74 6.51 1.66
N VAL A 44 11.04 6.88 0.58
CA VAL A 44 11.68 7.43 -0.63
C VAL A 44 11.39 8.92 -0.73
N PRO A 45 12.41 9.79 -0.61
CA PRO A 45 12.24 11.22 -0.79
C PRO A 45 11.64 11.55 -2.16
N GLY A 46 10.65 12.43 -2.19
CA GLY A 46 10.02 12.87 -3.43
C GLY A 46 9.05 11.90 -4.08
N ALA A 47 8.88 10.67 -3.56
CA ALA A 47 7.90 9.72 -4.09
C ALA A 47 6.45 10.14 -3.83
N VAL A 48 6.21 10.91 -2.78
CA VAL A 48 4.91 11.54 -2.46
C VAL A 48 5.09 13.05 -2.53
N ARG A 49 4.38 13.71 -3.40
CA ARG A 49 4.35 15.17 -3.53
C ARG A 49 2.97 15.72 -3.19
N PHE A 50 2.96 16.86 -2.51
CA PHE A 50 1.72 17.61 -2.30
C PHE A 50 1.46 18.49 -3.50
N VAL A 51 0.25 18.41 -4.01
CA VAL A 51 -0.26 19.18 -5.14
C VAL A 51 -1.56 19.87 -4.73
N GLU A 52 -2.01 20.81 -5.52
CA GLU A 52 -3.25 21.57 -5.23
C GLU A 52 -4.46 20.62 -5.02
N GLN A 53 -4.51 19.52 -5.76
CA GLN A 53 -5.59 18.53 -5.68
C GLN A 53 -5.27 17.37 -4.72
N GLY A 54 -4.44 17.59 -3.70
CA GLY A 54 -4.14 16.60 -2.68
C GLY A 54 -2.73 16.06 -2.72
N VAL A 55 -2.51 14.87 -3.25
CA VAL A 55 -1.20 14.22 -3.35
C VAL A 55 -1.00 13.56 -4.71
N GLU A 56 0.23 13.56 -5.16
CA GLU A 56 0.69 12.85 -6.35
C GLU A 56 1.74 11.81 -5.96
N ILE A 57 1.66 10.63 -6.57
CA ILE A 57 2.68 9.58 -6.45
C ILE A 57 3.58 9.64 -7.68
N THR A 58 4.86 9.84 -7.47
CA THR A 58 5.83 9.96 -8.54
C THR A 58 6.42 8.61 -8.96
N GLU A 59 7.19 8.60 -10.04
CA GLU A 59 7.91 7.42 -10.55
C GLU A 59 8.95 6.88 -9.56
N ALA A 60 9.39 7.69 -8.60
CA ALA A 60 10.29 7.24 -7.53
C ALA A 60 9.63 6.25 -6.55
N CYS A 61 8.33 6.02 -6.64
CA CYS A 61 7.61 5.13 -5.75
C CYS A 61 8.02 3.67 -5.94
N VAL A 62 8.41 3.02 -4.84
CA VAL A 62 8.85 1.61 -4.79
C VAL A 62 7.74 0.65 -4.36
N ALA A 63 6.50 1.06 -4.39
CA ALA A 63 5.32 0.22 -4.09
C ALA A 63 5.34 -0.46 -2.70
N CYS A 64 6.05 0.09 -1.72
CA CYS A 64 6.13 -0.54 -0.39
C CYS A 64 4.80 -0.58 0.37
N GLY A 65 3.85 0.30 0.03
CA GLY A 65 2.49 0.33 0.57
C GLY A 65 2.33 1.03 1.93
N ALA A 66 3.41 1.50 2.56
CA ALA A 66 3.35 2.15 3.88
C ALA A 66 2.40 3.36 3.92
N CYS A 67 2.41 4.18 2.86
CA CYS A 67 1.53 5.35 2.78
C CYS A 67 0.03 4.97 2.67
N ALA A 68 -0.27 3.82 2.09
CA ALA A 68 -1.65 3.32 2.02
C ALA A 68 -2.14 2.89 3.40
N SER A 69 -1.31 2.17 4.17
CA SER A 69 -1.65 1.75 5.54
C SER A 69 -1.71 2.93 6.51
N ALA A 70 -0.87 3.96 6.29
CA ALA A 70 -0.85 5.16 7.14
C ALA A 70 -1.94 6.18 6.80
N CYS A 71 -2.63 6.05 5.66
CA CYS A 71 -3.64 7.02 5.26
C CYS A 71 -4.93 6.84 6.07
N PRO A 72 -5.32 7.80 6.93
CA PRO A 72 -6.49 7.65 7.80
C PRO A 72 -7.81 7.57 7.03
N ASN A 73 -7.82 8.04 5.79
CA ASN A 73 -9.03 8.09 4.96
C ASN A 73 -9.03 7.05 3.83
N GLY A 74 -8.00 6.21 3.71
CA GLY A 74 -7.90 5.23 2.64
C GLY A 74 -7.78 5.84 1.23
N ALA A 75 -7.28 7.07 1.12
CA ALA A 75 -7.13 7.77 -0.17
C ALA A 75 -6.06 7.17 -1.07
N LEU A 76 -5.15 6.39 -0.52
CA LEU A 76 -4.06 5.74 -1.27
C LEU A 76 -4.31 4.23 -1.30
N ARG A 77 -4.39 3.68 -2.49
CA ARG A 77 -4.68 2.26 -2.71
C ARG A 77 -3.60 1.61 -3.55
N PRO A 78 -2.94 0.56 -3.07
CA PRO A 78 -2.07 -0.26 -3.91
C PRO A 78 -2.85 -0.87 -5.06
N LEU A 79 -2.21 -1.14 -6.20
CA LEU A 79 -2.85 -1.81 -7.34
C LEU A 79 -3.40 -3.18 -6.94
N GLU A 80 -2.65 -3.94 -6.14
CA GLU A 80 -3.22 -5.06 -5.42
C GLU A 80 -3.89 -4.54 -4.13
N GLY A 81 -5.16 -4.15 -4.21
CA GLY A 81 -5.93 -3.69 -3.06
C GLY A 81 -6.12 -4.80 -2.01
N ASP A 82 -6.55 -4.41 -0.80
CA ASP A 82 -6.75 -5.30 0.34
C ASP A 82 -7.70 -6.46 0.01
N ARG A 83 -8.71 -6.24 -0.82
CA ARG A 83 -9.62 -7.30 -1.24
C ARG A 83 -8.91 -8.43 -1.97
N ARG A 84 -8.08 -8.11 -2.98
CA ARG A 84 -7.32 -9.13 -3.73
C ARG A 84 -6.29 -9.82 -2.85
N LEU A 85 -5.65 -9.07 -1.96
CA LEU A 85 -4.72 -9.65 -1.01
C LEU A 85 -5.44 -10.60 -0.04
N ALA A 86 -6.61 -10.23 0.46
CA ALA A 86 -7.44 -11.09 1.29
C ALA A 86 -7.89 -12.37 0.56
N GLU A 87 -8.26 -12.27 -0.71
CA GLU A 87 -8.58 -13.43 -1.57
C GLU A 87 -7.37 -14.38 -1.66
N ARG A 88 -6.19 -13.85 -1.96
CA ARG A 88 -4.95 -14.64 -1.99
C ARG A 88 -4.61 -15.29 -0.66
N ILE A 89 -4.90 -14.63 0.45
CA ILE A 89 -4.72 -15.18 1.80
C ILE A 89 -5.68 -16.35 1.99
N ARG A 90 -6.98 -16.18 1.71
CA ARG A 90 -7.99 -17.25 1.85
C ARG A 90 -7.62 -18.51 1.07
N ASP A 91 -7.12 -18.35 -0.16
CA ASP A 91 -6.72 -19.47 -1.01
C ASP A 91 -5.54 -20.27 -0.44
N ARG A 92 -4.78 -19.70 0.51
CA ARG A 92 -3.58 -20.30 1.09
C ARG A 92 -3.71 -20.70 2.55
N VAL A 93 -4.75 -20.23 3.22
CA VAL A 93 -4.99 -20.58 4.63
C VAL A 93 -5.23 -22.08 4.74
N ARG A 94 -4.58 -22.67 5.73
CA ARG A 94 -4.81 -24.06 6.17
C ARG A 94 -5.34 -24.01 7.58
N PRO A 95 -6.53 -24.58 7.84
CA PRO A 95 -7.08 -24.63 9.19
C PRO A 95 -6.12 -25.26 10.19
N ALA A 96 -6.11 -24.73 11.39
CA ALA A 96 -5.26 -25.16 12.51
C ALA A 96 -3.74 -25.08 12.27
N ALA A 97 -3.28 -24.50 11.15
CA ALA A 97 -1.86 -24.27 10.86
C ALA A 97 -1.44 -22.83 11.13
N ALA A 98 -0.14 -22.59 11.21
CA ALA A 98 0.42 -21.24 11.18
C ALA A 98 0.37 -20.68 9.76
N PHE A 99 -0.03 -19.40 9.64
CA PHE A 99 0.02 -18.67 8.40
C PHE A 99 1.18 -17.65 8.43
N ARG A 100 2.08 -17.72 7.46
CA ARG A 100 3.31 -16.95 7.43
C ARG A 100 3.26 -15.82 6.41
N ILE A 101 3.47 -14.60 6.89
CA ILE A 101 3.57 -13.40 6.05
C ILE A 101 5.01 -12.87 6.14
N ALA A 102 5.63 -12.63 5.00
CA ALA A 102 7.01 -12.19 4.90
C ALA A 102 7.14 -10.90 4.09
N CYS A 103 8.20 -10.12 4.32
CA CYS A 103 8.66 -9.14 3.36
C CYS A 103 9.60 -9.80 2.34
N THR A 104 9.85 -9.13 1.21
CA THR A 104 10.73 -9.64 0.13
C THR A 104 12.17 -9.91 0.57
N ARG A 105 12.61 -9.36 1.70
CA ARG A 105 13.96 -9.59 2.26
C ARG A 105 14.03 -10.79 3.21
N ALA A 106 12.90 -11.28 3.68
CA ALA A 106 12.88 -12.40 4.60
C ALA A 106 13.36 -13.68 3.92
N LYS A 107 14.10 -14.47 4.66
CA LYS A 107 14.48 -15.84 4.27
C LYS A 107 13.49 -16.82 4.88
N GLY A 108 13.23 -17.89 4.18
CA GLY A 108 12.33 -18.93 4.64
C GLY A 108 11.05 -19.00 3.82
N ARG A 109 10.25 -20.03 4.13
CA ARG A 109 9.00 -20.31 3.40
C ARG A 109 7.87 -19.51 4.02
N ALA A 110 7.23 -18.67 3.21
CA ALA A 110 6.05 -17.89 3.59
C ALA A 110 4.84 -18.26 2.71
N ASP A 111 3.66 -18.09 3.26
CA ASP A 111 2.40 -18.28 2.53
C ASP A 111 2.11 -17.05 1.66
N ILE A 112 2.44 -15.85 2.15
CA ILE A 112 2.36 -14.58 1.40
C ILE A 112 3.66 -13.81 1.57
N VAL A 113 4.14 -13.23 0.47
CA VAL A 113 5.27 -12.29 0.46
C VAL A 113 4.78 -10.92 -0.01
N LEU A 114 5.11 -9.89 0.75
CA LEU A 114 4.79 -8.50 0.49
C LEU A 114 6.08 -7.69 0.22
N PRO A 115 6.02 -6.59 -0.52
CA PRO A 115 7.17 -5.69 -0.68
C PRO A 115 7.74 -5.23 0.66
N CYS A 116 6.88 -4.88 1.61
CA CYS A 116 7.22 -4.50 2.97
C CYS A 116 6.07 -4.87 3.91
N LEU A 117 6.36 -5.27 5.15
CA LEU A 117 5.33 -5.55 6.15
C LEU A 117 4.56 -4.30 6.59
N SER A 118 5.09 -3.09 6.34
CA SER A 118 4.35 -1.84 6.53
C SER A 118 3.11 -1.69 5.63
N ARG A 119 2.95 -2.58 4.64
CA ARG A 119 1.75 -2.71 3.80
C ARG A 119 0.56 -3.33 4.55
N LEU A 120 0.80 -3.98 5.67
CA LEU A 120 -0.24 -4.68 6.42
C LEU A 120 -1.25 -3.69 7.00
N THR A 121 -2.52 -4.01 6.77
CA THR A 121 -3.66 -3.38 7.44
C THR A 121 -4.28 -4.39 8.41
N GLU A 122 -5.05 -3.91 9.38
CA GLU A 122 -5.76 -4.78 10.33
C GLU A 122 -6.60 -5.84 9.60
N ALA A 123 -7.31 -5.44 8.55
CA ALA A 123 -8.11 -6.35 7.75
C ALA A 123 -7.29 -7.51 7.17
N VAL A 124 -6.10 -7.22 6.64
CA VAL A 124 -5.20 -8.20 6.04
C VAL A 124 -4.63 -9.14 7.10
N VAL A 125 -4.27 -8.61 8.28
CA VAL A 125 -3.71 -9.41 9.39
C VAL A 125 -4.75 -10.37 9.97
N LEU A 126 -6.02 -9.96 10.04
CA LEU A 126 -7.11 -10.77 10.59
C LEU A 126 -7.62 -11.85 9.61
N GLU A 127 -7.40 -11.68 8.32
CA GLU A 127 -7.96 -12.59 7.30
C GLU A 127 -7.49 -14.05 7.46
N PRO A 128 -6.21 -14.37 7.77
CA PRO A 128 -5.80 -15.74 8.04
C PRO A 128 -6.55 -16.37 9.23
N ILE A 129 -6.76 -15.61 10.30
CA ILE A 129 -7.48 -16.07 11.49
C ILE A 129 -8.95 -16.37 11.14
N ARG A 130 -9.59 -15.50 10.37
CA ARG A 130 -10.95 -15.73 9.86
C ARG A 130 -11.05 -16.99 9.00
N GLY A 131 -9.98 -17.31 8.28
CA GLY A 131 -9.87 -18.53 7.48
C GLY A 131 -9.53 -19.79 8.29
N GLY A 132 -9.39 -19.68 9.62
CA GLY A 132 -9.14 -20.81 10.51
C GLY A 132 -7.66 -21.08 10.80
N ALA A 133 -6.73 -20.19 10.43
CA ALA A 133 -5.35 -20.32 10.86
C ALA A 133 -5.24 -20.26 12.39
N ALA A 134 -4.39 -21.12 12.98
CA ALA A 134 -4.17 -21.14 14.42
C ALA A 134 -3.43 -19.89 14.92
N ARG A 135 -2.55 -19.35 14.08
CA ARG A 135 -1.78 -18.13 14.36
C ARG A 135 -1.24 -17.50 13.08
N VAL A 136 -0.88 -16.22 13.15
CA VAL A 136 -0.14 -15.52 12.10
C VAL A 136 1.29 -15.30 12.55
N GLU A 137 2.24 -15.68 11.72
CA GLU A 137 3.68 -15.48 11.94
C GLU A 137 4.22 -14.46 10.94
N PHE A 138 4.95 -13.47 11.42
CA PHE A 138 5.62 -12.49 10.56
C PHE A 138 7.10 -12.87 10.45
N LEU A 139 7.55 -13.10 9.21
CA LEU A 139 8.96 -13.36 8.93
C LEU A 139 9.64 -12.01 8.65
N ASP A 140 10.21 -11.45 9.69
CA ASP A 140 10.93 -10.18 9.67
C ASP A 140 12.43 -10.41 9.83
N PRO A 141 13.26 -10.11 8.81
CA PRO A 141 14.72 -10.24 8.90
C PRO A 141 15.37 -9.06 9.66
N GLY A 142 14.56 -8.17 10.21
CA GLY A 142 15.00 -6.88 10.73
C GLY A 142 15.15 -5.82 9.63
N CYS A 143 14.84 -4.58 9.97
CA CYS A 143 14.90 -3.45 9.04
C CYS A 143 16.28 -2.78 9.00
N SER A 144 17.25 -3.26 9.78
CA SER A 144 18.64 -2.78 9.72
C SER A 144 19.22 -3.00 8.33
N GLY A 145 19.77 -1.96 7.73
CA GLY A 145 20.28 -2.00 6.35
C GLY A 145 19.21 -2.13 5.25
N CYS A 146 17.91 -2.00 5.59
CA CYS A 146 16.85 -1.93 4.59
C CYS A 146 16.67 -0.51 4.07
N GLY A 147 16.61 -0.35 2.73
CA GLY A 147 16.28 0.94 2.11
C GLY A 147 14.88 1.47 2.49
N LEU A 148 14.00 0.58 2.98
CA LEU A 148 12.64 0.91 3.39
C LEU A 148 12.49 1.04 4.92
N LYS A 149 13.57 1.10 5.69
CA LYS A 149 13.53 1.10 7.17
C LYS A 149 12.67 2.22 7.77
N LYS A 150 12.55 3.38 7.10
CA LYS A 150 11.70 4.48 7.54
C LYS A 150 10.22 4.13 7.54
N ALA A 151 9.81 3.21 6.67
CA ALA A 151 8.44 2.75 6.57
C ALA A 151 8.11 1.63 7.56
N ALA A 152 9.11 1.07 8.25
CA ALA A 152 8.91 -0.02 9.21
C ALA A 152 8.04 0.46 10.39
N PRO A 153 7.13 -0.39 10.89
CA PRO A 153 6.42 -0.13 12.14
C PRO A 153 7.44 0.09 13.27
N GLN A 154 7.24 1.14 14.06
CA GLN A 154 8.02 1.39 15.28
C GLN A 154 7.41 0.65 16.45
#